data_05bb41728d039c8c1d733521254c4466
#
_entry.id   05bb41728d039c8c1d733521254c4466
#
_cell.length_a   1.000
_cell.length_b   1.000
_cell.length_c   1.000
_cell.angle_alpha   90.00
_cell.angle_beta   90.00
_cell.angle_gamma   90.00
#
_symmetry.space_group_name_H-M   'P 1'
#
loop_
_entity.id
_entity.type
_entity.pdbx_description
1 polymer ?
#
loop_
_entity_poly.entity_id
_entity_poly.type
_entity_poly.pdbx_seq_one_letter_code
_entity_poly.pdbx_strand_id
1 'polypeptide(L)'
;MCNARRALVLVDGGKAEVLEHAEGPIRTPSRLFARPSVIRLVYLIKRPRPRVRLTRREVFIRDHHACQYCGLRTRDLTLDHVLPRHRGGRHSWENLVSACRSCNHRKGGRTPEEARMQLRRLPLEPRATSYYLFHQYLESERFQGWTKFMPEWERDRR
;
A
#
# COMPACT_ATOMS: atom_id res chain seq x y z
N MET A 1 11.71 4.45 1.63
CA MET A 1 11.98 5.70 2.38
C MET A 1 13.29 5.56 3.14
N CYS A 2 14.00 6.63 3.40
CA CYS A 2 15.15 6.67 4.29
C CYS A 2 14.89 7.64 5.45
N ASN A 3 15.66 7.52 6.54
CA ASN A 3 15.57 8.49 7.63
C ASN A 3 16.32 9.79 7.26
N ALA A 4 16.05 10.87 8.00
CA ALA A 4 16.62 12.19 7.72
C ALA A 4 18.16 12.24 7.81
N ARG A 5 18.78 11.47 8.72
CA ARG A 5 20.25 11.37 8.80
C ARG A 5 20.85 10.77 7.54
N ARG A 6 20.25 9.68 7.02
CA ARG A 6 20.68 9.07 5.78
C ARG A 6 20.47 10.00 4.58
N ALA A 7 19.37 10.77 4.57
CA ALA A 7 19.16 11.78 3.55
C ALA A 7 20.26 12.84 3.54
N LEU A 8 20.64 13.38 4.71
CA LEU A 8 21.72 14.36 4.82
C LEU A 8 23.06 13.79 4.31
N VAL A 9 23.42 12.58 4.69
CA VAL A 9 24.65 11.92 4.19
C VAL A 9 24.66 11.77 2.66
N LEU A 10 23.50 11.49 2.06
CA LEU A 10 23.41 11.38 0.61
C LEU A 10 23.54 12.73 -0.08
N VAL A 11 22.96 13.79 0.50
CA VAL A 11 23.02 15.15 -0.03
C VAL A 11 24.43 15.71 0.13
N ASP A 12 25.04 15.61 1.30
CA ASP A 12 26.41 16.08 1.58
C ASP A 12 27.45 15.38 0.70
N GLY A 13 27.24 14.09 0.43
CA GLY A 13 28.08 13.30 -0.48
C GLY A 13 27.77 13.49 -1.97
N GLY A 14 26.96 14.48 -2.37
CA GLY A 14 26.61 14.77 -3.78
C GLY A 14 25.81 13.66 -4.48
N LYS A 15 25.23 12.71 -3.73
CA LYS A 15 24.47 11.57 -4.26
C LYS A 15 22.96 11.82 -4.35
N ALA A 16 22.51 12.94 -3.79
CA ALA A 16 21.11 13.36 -3.82
C ALA A 16 20.98 14.86 -3.79
N GLU A 17 19.88 15.38 -4.31
CA GLU A 17 19.45 16.78 -4.25
C GLU A 17 18.25 16.87 -3.32
N VAL A 18 18.14 17.95 -2.54
CA VAL A 18 16.95 18.24 -1.74
C VAL A 18 15.90 18.88 -2.62
N LEU A 19 14.72 18.28 -2.69
CA LEU A 19 13.56 18.83 -3.39
C LEU A 19 12.65 19.59 -2.43
N GLU A 20 12.61 19.19 -1.16
CA GLU A 20 11.75 19.80 -0.16
C GLU A 20 12.33 19.63 1.24
N HIS A 21 12.13 20.66 2.07
CA HIS A 21 12.51 20.66 3.48
C HIS A 21 11.29 20.48 4.39
N ALA A 22 11.46 19.76 5.51
CA ALA A 22 10.49 19.75 6.59
C ALA A 22 10.80 20.86 7.60
N GLU A 23 9.84 21.15 8.45
CA GLU A 23 10.01 22.09 9.55
C GLU A 23 11.06 21.62 10.56
N GLY A 24 11.77 22.59 11.10
CA GLY A 24 12.79 22.41 12.13
C GLY A 24 14.13 21.91 11.61
N PRO A 25 15.24 22.38 12.17
CA PRO A 25 16.58 21.98 11.79
C PRO A 25 16.98 20.64 12.42
N ILE A 26 17.95 19.97 11.78
CA ILE A 26 18.68 18.86 12.40
C ILE A 26 19.95 19.46 13.03
N ARG A 27 20.08 19.30 14.33
CA ARG A 27 21.25 19.75 15.08
C ARG A 27 22.31 18.66 15.12
N THR A 28 23.54 19.02 14.83
CA THR A 28 24.73 18.23 15.07
C THR A 28 25.67 19.00 16.00
N PRO A 29 26.70 18.40 16.61
CA PRO A 29 27.62 19.12 17.48
C PRO A 29 28.30 20.34 16.83
N SER A 30 28.51 20.31 15.51
CA SER A 30 29.24 21.33 14.76
C SER A 30 28.40 22.22 13.85
N ARG A 31 27.18 21.77 13.44
CA ARG A 31 26.37 22.47 12.42
C ARG A 31 24.88 22.26 12.61
N LEU A 32 24.11 23.23 12.07
CA LEU A 32 22.68 23.11 11.87
C LEU A 32 22.41 22.81 10.39
N PHE A 33 21.60 21.80 10.14
CA PHE A 33 21.18 21.44 8.78
C PHE A 33 19.67 21.66 8.62
N ALA A 34 19.27 22.21 7.47
CA ALA A 34 17.86 22.20 7.09
C ALA A 34 17.42 20.71 6.93
N ARG A 35 16.27 20.39 7.51
CA ARG A 35 15.78 19.01 7.54
C ARG A 35 15.20 18.63 6.17
N PRO A 36 15.81 17.70 5.39
CA PRO A 36 15.24 17.29 4.12
C PRO A 36 13.98 16.46 4.34
N SER A 37 12.90 16.77 3.65
CA SER A 37 11.64 16.01 3.59
C SER A 37 11.63 15.09 2.38
N VAL A 38 11.99 15.64 1.22
CA VAL A 38 12.06 14.89 -0.04
C VAL A 38 13.43 15.12 -0.68
N ILE A 39 14.08 14.04 -1.08
CA ILE A 39 15.34 14.07 -1.83
C ILE A 39 15.20 13.29 -3.13
N ARG A 40 15.90 13.73 -4.17
CA ARG A 40 16.06 13.04 -5.44
C ARG A 40 17.49 12.54 -5.57
N LEU A 41 17.65 11.24 -5.86
CA LEU A 41 18.99 10.70 -6.18
C LEU A 41 19.45 11.21 -7.53
N VAL A 42 20.72 11.60 -7.65
CA VAL A 42 21.32 12.08 -8.91
C VAL A 42 21.66 10.93 -9.88
N TYR A 43 21.49 9.69 -9.46
CA TYR A 43 21.75 8.51 -10.27
C TYR A 43 20.60 7.50 -10.18
N LEU A 44 20.38 6.77 -11.28
CA LEU A 44 19.35 5.74 -11.36
C LEU A 44 19.78 4.47 -10.65
N ILE A 45 19.08 4.10 -9.60
CA ILE A 45 19.22 2.78 -8.97
C ILE A 45 18.21 1.81 -9.61
N LYS A 46 18.70 0.88 -10.41
CA LYS A 46 17.89 -0.25 -10.90
C LYS A 46 17.64 -1.20 -9.73
N ARG A 47 16.46 -1.12 -9.14
CA ARG A 47 16.00 -2.06 -8.11
C ARG A 47 15.04 -3.07 -8.72
N PRO A 48 15.07 -4.37 -8.30
CA PRO A 48 14.01 -5.29 -8.66
C PRO A 48 12.68 -4.72 -8.19
N ARG A 49 11.63 -4.94 -8.97
CA ARG A 49 10.28 -4.47 -8.60
C ARG A 49 9.89 -5.12 -7.27
N PRO A 50 9.54 -4.34 -6.25
CA PRO A 50 9.10 -4.89 -4.99
C PRO A 50 7.82 -5.71 -5.22
N ARG A 51 7.63 -6.78 -4.44
CA ARG A 51 6.37 -7.53 -4.42
C ARG A 51 5.61 -7.19 -3.14
N VAL A 52 4.32 -7.07 -3.25
CA VAL A 52 3.46 -6.89 -2.08
C VAL A 52 3.33 -8.22 -1.36
N ARG A 53 3.68 -8.26 -0.07
CA ARG A 53 3.54 -9.49 0.72
C ARG A 53 2.06 -9.75 0.96
N LEU A 54 1.60 -10.99 0.73
CA LEU A 54 0.24 -11.40 1.04
C LEU A 54 0.00 -11.39 2.55
N THR A 55 -0.72 -10.41 3.03
CA THR A 55 -1.15 -10.29 4.42
C THR A 55 -2.62 -9.87 4.47
N ARG A 56 -3.28 -10.13 5.60
CA ARG A 56 -4.68 -9.69 5.83
C ARG A 56 -4.86 -8.20 5.57
N ARG A 57 -3.93 -7.38 6.08
CA ARG A 57 -3.96 -5.92 5.91
C ARG A 57 -3.91 -5.55 4.43
N GLU A 58 -2.99 -6.15 3.69
CA GLU A 58 -2.80 -5.83 2.28
C GLU A 58 -3.99 -6.27 1.40
N VAL A 59 -4.66 -7.38 1.75
CA VAL A 59 -5.91 -7.75 1.09
C VAL A 59 -6.99 -6.71 1.35
N PHE A 60 -7.13 -6.22 2.60
CA PHE A 60 -8.11 -5.18 2.91
C PHE A 60 -7.82 -3.86 2.18
N ILE A 61 -6.55 -3.47 2.07
CA ILE A 61 -6.11 -2.30 1.31
C ILE A 61 -6.45 -2.45 -0.17
N ARG A 62 -6.08 -3.57 -0.79
CA ARG A 62 -6.42 -3.88 -2.19
C ARG A 62 -7.91 -3.76 -2.46
N ASP A 63 -8.73 -4.22 -1.53
CA ASP A 63 -10.18 -4.25 -1.63
C ASP A 63 -10.83 -2.94 -1.12
N HIS A 64 -10.05 -1.89 -0.86
CA HIS A 64 -10.49 -0.57 -0.38
C HIS A 64 -11.33 -0.65 0.91
N HIS A 65 -10.98 -1.57 1.83
CA HIS A 65 -11.73 -1.83 3.06
C HIS A 65 -13.23 -2.08 2.83
N ALA A 66 -13.57 -2.70 1.70
CA ALA A 66 -14.94 -3.02 1.31
C ALA A 66 -15.15 -4.53 1.12
N CYS A 67 -16.30 -5.03 1.55
CA CYS A 67 -16.72 -6.39 1.28
C CYS A 67 -16.84 -6.63 -0.23
N GLN A 68 -16.14 -7.65 -0.76
CA GLN A 68 -16.15 -7.93 -2.20
C GLN A 68 -17.43 -8.62 -2.68
N TYR A 69 -18.34 -8.97 -1.79
CA TYR A 69 -19.67 -9.51 -2.12
C TYR A 69 -20.76 -8.43 -2.13
N CYS A 70 -20.93 -7.69 -1.04
CA CYS A 70 -22.02 -6.69 -0.92
C CYS A 70 -21.56 -5.23 -1.06
N GLY A 71 -20.27 -4.96 -1.05
CA GLY A 71 -19.72 -3.60 -1.16
C GLY A 71 -19.68 -2.81 0.15
N LEU A 72 -20.18 -3.37 1.26
CA LEU A 72 -20.18 -2.68 2.56
C LEU A 72 -18.76 -2.30 2.97
N ARG A 73 -18.51 -1.02 3.21
CA ARG A 73 -17.27 -0.51 3.80
C ARG A 73 -17.36 -0.57 5.31
N THR A 74 -16.46 -1.32 5.94
CA THR A 74 -16.42 -1.48 7.40
C THR A 74 -15.02 -1.81 7.86
N ARG A 75 -14.71 -1.50 9.12
CA ARG A 75 -13.45 -1.93 9.76
C ARG A 75 -13.52 -3.39 10.22
N ASP A 76 -14.73 -3.96 10.34
CA ASP A 76 -14.98 -5.33 10.76
C ASP A 76 -15.05 -6.28 9.56
N LEU A 77 -13.92 -6.38 8.85
CA LEU A 77 -13.77 -7.29 7.72
C LEU A 77 -13.05 -8.57 8.13
N THR A 78 -13.39 -9.65 7.44
CA THR A 78 -12.74 -10.95 7.51
C THR A 78 -12.07 -11.28 6.18
N LEU A 79 -11.07 -12.18 6.19
CA LEU A 79 -10.58 -12.81 4.98
C LEU A 79 -11.47 -13.99 4.62
N ASP A 80 -11.85 -14.08 3.37
CA ASP A 80 -12.53 -15.23 2.82
C ASP A 80 -11.74 -15.84 1.66
N HIS A 81 -11.72 -17.17 1.58
CA HIS A 81 -11.18 -17.90 0.44
C HIS A 81 -12.28 -18.12 -0.58
N VAL A 82 -12.15 -17.53 -1.77
CA VAL A 82 -13.14 -17.66 -2.86
C VAL A 82 -13.42 -19.13 -3.14
N LEU A 83 -12.38 -19.91 -3.45
CA LEU A 83 -12.42 -21.36 -3.40
C LEU A 83 -12.03 -21.81 -1.98
N PRO A 84 -12.90 -22.50 -1.23
CA PRO A 84 -12.64 -22.89 0.15
C PRO A 84 -11.40 -23.78 0.29
N ARG A 85 -10.65 -23.62 1.40
CA ARG A 85 -9.42 -24.38 1.66
C ARG A 85 -9.63 -25.91 1.63
N HIS A 86 -10.72 -26.41 2.21
CA HIS A 86 -11.04 -27.83 2.23
C HIS A 86 -11.35 -28.41 0.83
N ARG A 87 -11.53 -27.52 -0.17
CA ARG A 87 -11.71 -27.87 -1.58
C ARG A 87 -10.46 -27.58 -2.42
N GLY A 88 -9.30 -27.43 -1.79
CA GLY A 88 -8.04 -27.16 -2.48
C GLY A 88 -7.75 -25.69 -2.74
N GLY A 89 -8.54 -24.76 -2.18
CA GLY A 89 -8.31 -23.32 -2.31
C GLY A 89 -6.98 -22.91 -1.69
N ARG A 90 -6.10 -22.31 -2.50
CA ARG A 90 -4.78 -21.85 -2.07
C ARG A 90 -4.87 -20.53 -1.30
N HIS A 91 -3.92 -20.29 -0.41
CA HIS A 91 -3.74 -19.01 0.23
C HIS A 91 -2.92 -18.10 -0.69
N SER A 92 -3.58 -17.52 -1.69
CA SER A 92 -2.98 -16.67 -2.73
C SER A 92 -3.79 -15.42 -2.96
N TRP A 93 -3.21 -14.46 -3.67
CA TRP A 93 -3.87 -13.20 -4.02
C TRP A 93 -5.16 -13.41 -4.82
N GLU A 94 -5.16 -14.39 -5.71
CA GLU A 94 -6.26 -14.72 -6.61
C GLU A 94 -7.41 -15.43 -5.92
N ASN A 95 -7.18 -15.92 -4.68
CA ASN A 95 -8.17 -16.69 -3.93
C ASN A 95 -8.60 -16.04 -2.61
N LEU A 96 -8.06 -14.89 -2.25
CA LEU A 96 -8.41 -14.19 -1.02
C LEU A 96 -9.15 -12.90 -1.31
N VAL A 97 -10.23 -12.66 -0.58
CA VAL A 97 -11.03 -11.43 -0.66
C VAL A 97 -11.41 -10.93 0.73
N SER A 98 -11.66 -9.61 0.80
CA SER A 98 -12.28 -9.01 1.98
C SER A 98 -13.76 -9.30 1.99
N ALA A 99 -14.29 -9.79 3.10
CA ALA A 99 -15.72 -10.04 3.28
C ALA A 99 -16.20 -9.52 4.63
N CYS A 100 -17.38 -8.93 4.70
CA CYS A 100 -18.02 -8.67 5.98
C CYS A 100 -18.46 -10.01 6.62
N ARG A 101 -18.59 -10.04 7.94
CA ARG A 101 -18.95 -11.27 8.67
C ARG A 101 -20.21 -11.91 8.14
N SER A 102 -21.25 -11.12 7.84
CA SER A 102 -22.53 -11.60 7.31
C SER A 102 -22.36 -12.33 5.97
N CYS A 103 -21.64 -11.73 4.99
CA CYS A 103 -21.40 -12.38 3.70
C CYS A 103 -20.51 -13.60 3.82
N ASN A 104 -19.48 -13.56 4.66
CA ASN A 104 -18.58 -14.69 4.89
C ASN A 104 -19.33 -15.86 5.54
N HIS A 105 -20.18 -15.60 6.55
CA HIS A 105 -21.04 -16.59 7.17
C HIS A 105 -22.05 -17.19 6.18
N ARG A 106 -22.72 -16.34 5.38
CA ARG A 106 -23.66 -16.80 4.34
C ARG A 106 -22.98 -17.70 3.31
N LYS A 107 -21.74 -17.41 2.92
CA LYS A 107 -20.97 -18.26 2.01
C LYS A 107 -20.65 -19.64 2.64
N GLY A 108 -20.25 -19.67 3.91
CA GLY A 108 -20.20 -20.88 4.74
C GLY A 108 -19.40 -22.02 4.17
N GLY A 109 -18.22 -21.77 3.61
CA GLY A 109 -17.35 -22.82 3.05
C GLY A 109 -17.79 -23.36 1.66
N ARG A 110 -18.78 -22.73 1.04
CA ARG A 110 -19.20 -22.98 -0.36
C ARG A 110 -18.43 -22.08 -1.33
N THR A 111 -18.49 -22.36 -2.63
CA THR A 111 -18.04 -21.40 -3.64
C THR A 111 -19.04 -20.23 -3.74
N PRO A 112 -18.66 -19.08 -4.32
CA PRO A 112 -19.59 -17.98 -4.53
C PRO A 112 -20.82 -18.41 -5.32
N GLU A 113 -20.64 -19.19 -6.37
CA GLU A 113 -21.72 -19.70 -7.23
C GLU A 113 -22.71 -20.56 -6.45
N GLU A 114 -22.22 -21.52 -5.65
CA GLU A 114 -23.05 -22.38 -4.80
C GLU A 114 -23.79 -21.58 -3.70
N ALA A 115 -23.17 -20.48 -3.24
CA ALA A 115 -23.81 -19.58 -2.28
C ALA A 115 -24.73 -18.55 -2.94
N ARG A 116 -24.87 -18.57 -4.26
CA ARG A 116 -25.57 -17.56 -5.08
C ARG A 116 -25.07 -16.14 -4.79
N MET A 117 -23.74 -16.00 -4.75
CA MET A 117 -23.02 -14.77 -4.49
C MET A 117 -22.11 -14.44 -5.66
N GLN A 118 -21.87 -13.17 -5.93
CA GLN A 118 -20.96 -12.72 -6.96
C GLN A 118 -19.87 -11.84 -6.36
N LEU A 119 -18.67 -11.95 -6.88
CA LEU A 119 -17.59 -11.03 -6.55
C LEU A 119 -17.76 -9.75 -7.35
N ARG A 120 -17.60 -8.62 -6.68
CA ARG A 120 -17.60 -7.30 -7.34
C ARG A 120 -16.39 -7.08 -8.24
N ARG A 121 -15.26 -7.69 -7.88
CA ARG A 121 -14.01 -7.68 -8.65
C ARG A 121 -13.32 -9.02 -8.49
N LEU A 122 -12.63 -9.45 -9.55
CA LEU A 122 -11.74 -10.60 -9.46
C LEU A 122 -10.53 -10.25 -8.59
N PRO A 123 -10.18 -11.10 -7.61
CA PRO A 123 -9.01 -10.87 -6.79
C PRO A 123 -7.73 -11.12 -7.60
N LEU A 124 -6.88 -10.10 -7.69
CA LEU A 124 -5.60 -10.15 -8.37
C LEU A 124 -4.49 -9.71 -7.42
N GLU A 125 -3.25 -10.12 -7.70
CA GLU A 125 -2.09 -9.58 -7.00
C GLU A 125 -1.96 -8.08 -7.29
N PRO A 126 -1.89 -7.21 -6.26
CA PRO A 126 -1.74 -5.79 -6.47
C PRO A 126 -0.35 -5.49 -7.03
N ARG A 127 -0.29 -4.58 -8.00
CA ARG A 127 1.00 -4.07 -8.49
C ARG A 127 1.65 -3.22 -7.40
N ALA A 128 2.90 -3.51 -7.09
CA ALA A 128 3.68 -2.72 -6.14
C ALA A 128 4.13 -1.39 -6.79
N THR A 129 3.17 -0.53 -7.08
CA THR A 129 3.42 0.84 -7.55
C THR A 129 3.90 1.71 -6.39
N SER A 130 4.57 2.83 -6.68
CA SER A 130 4.95 3.79 -5.63
C SER A 130 3.72 4.26 -4.86
N TYR A 131 2.60 4.53 -5.54
CA TYR A 131 1.34 4.89 -4.90
C TYR A 131 0.86 3.79 -3.94
N TYR A 132 0.79 2.53 -4.38
CA TYR A 132 0.35 1.42 -3.53
C TYR A 132 1.24 1.24 -2.29
N LEU A 133 2.56 1.35 -2.46
CA LEU A 133 3.51 1.19 -1.35
C LEU A 133 3.45 2.34 -0.33
N PHE A 134 3.08 3.53 -0.77
CA PHE A 134 3.10 4.73 0.06
C PHE A 134 1.71 5.25 0.44
N HIS A 135 0.60 4.68 -0.09
CA HIS A 135 -0.75 5.20 0.15
C HIS A 135 -1.06 5.40 1.65
N GLN A 136 -0.64 4.48 2.52
CA GLN A 136 -0.83 4.60 3.96
C GLN A 136 -0.13 5.83 4.59
N TYR A 137 0.92 6.33 3.94
CA TYR A 137 1.62 7.56 4.36
C TYR A 137 0.98 8.79 3.73
N LEU A 138 0.45 8.67 2.52
CA LEU A 138 -0.19 9.77 1.79
C LEU A 138 -1.56 10.15 2.38
N GLU A 139 -2.21 9.24 3.09
CA GLU A 139 -3.44 9.52 3.84
C GLU A 139 -3.19 10.36 5.11
N SER A 140 -1.95 10.45 5.58
CA SER A 140 -1.57 11.27 6.72
C SER A 140 -1.31 12.71 6.26
N GLU A 141 -1.89 13.70 6.95
CA GLU A 141 -1.69 15.14 6.67
C GLU A 141 -0.21 15.52 6.56
N ARG A 142 0.63 14.88 7.37
CA ARG A 142 2.09 15.08 7.40
C ARG A 142 2.77 14.83 6.05
N PHE A 143 2.20 13.99 5.19
CA PHE A 143 2.82 13.54 3.94
C PHE A 143 2.01 13.90 2.70
N GLN A 144 0.92 14.65 2.84
CA GLN A 144 0.09 15.09 1.69
C GLN A 144 0.90 15.84 0.63
N GLY A 145 1.87 16.66 1.05
CA GLY A 145 2.77 17.39 0.14
C GLY A 145 3.63 16.49 -0.77
N TRP A 146 3.76 15.19 -0.45
CA TRP A 146 4.58 14.25 -1.24
C TRP A 146 3.89 13.78 -2.52
N THR A 147 2.57 13.93 -2.63
CA THR A 147 1.79 13.52 -3.81
C THR A 147 2.27 14.21 -5.09
N LYS A 148 2.75 15.45 -5.01
CA LYS A 148 3.30 16.21 -6.15
C LYS A 148 4.56 15.58 -6.75
N PHE A 149 5.28 14.73 -6.00
CA PHE A 149 6.47 14.02 -6.47
C PHE A 149 6.17 12.63 -7.02
N MET A 150 4.91 12.22 -7.02
CA MET A 150 4.49 10.95 -7.60
C MET A 150 4.13 11.11 -9.08
N PRO A 151 4.42 10.11 -9.91
CA PRO A 151 4.05 10.15 -11.32
C PRO A 151 2.53 10.36 -11.50
N GLU A 152 2.14 11.19 -12.47
CA GLU A 152 0.72 11.53 -12.70
C GLU A 152 -0.15 10.31 -12.96
N TRP A 153 0.34 9.35 -13.73
CA TRP A 153 -0.37 8.10 -14.03
C TRP A 153 -0.62 7.21 -12.80
N GLU A 154 0.06 7.46 -11.69
CA GLU A 154 -0.19 6.80 -10.40
C GLU A 154 -1.23 7.56 -9.55
N ARG A 155 -1.44 8.86 -9.80
CA ARG A 155 -2.37 9.72 -9.05
C ARG A 155 -3.84 9.49 -9.45
N ASP A 156 -4.12 9.17 -10.71
CA ASP A 156 -5.47 9.07 -11.28
C ASP A 156 -6.15 7.70 -11.10
N ARG A 157 -5.51 6.74 -10.43
CA ARG A 157 -6.07 5.41 -10.19
C ARG A 157 -6.75 5.30 -8.82
N ARG A 158 -7.69 6.20 -8.54
CA ARG A 158 -8.60 6.08 -7.39
C ARG A 158 -9.80 5.18 -7.70
#